data_58c73415ea6449ffae450a5229343c1b
#
_entry.id   58c73415ea6449ffae450a5229343c1b
#
_cell.length_a   1.000
_cell.length_b   1.000
_cell.length_c   1.000
_cell.angle_alpha   90.00
_cell.angle_beta   90.00
_cell.angle_gamma   90.00
#
_symmetry.space_group_name_H-M   'P 1'
#
loop_
_entity.id
_entity.type
_entity.pdbx_description
1 polymer ?
#
loop_
_entity_poly.entity_id
_entity_poly.type
_entity_poly.pdbx_seq_one_letter_code
_entity_poly.pdbx_strand_id
1 'polypeptide(L)'
;KLVVAIMLKGHFTSSGHFIVLRGVKDGKILGRGTSDMKGGLTGLLFAMGLLADNNIDLNGEVLLTVVPDEEAFGQGGTKWLGESGTVTGDACLIAEPTGYYNCEIGQKGTCSIKLMAHGAPAHGSLAPFIGDNAICKLLAVLNKVDCIRDIVPVMDDETARVMAQSRELAKRLIKAHGAQQVLNHCTVNIGKISGGTKENMVPEYAEGAID
;
A
#
# COMPACT_ATOMS: atom_id res chain seq x y z
N LYS A 1 -15.95 20.97 9.53
CA LYS A 1 -15.71 20.76 8.09
C LYS A 1 -15.35 19.31 7.86
N LEU A 2 -16.17 18.59 7.13
CA LEU A 2 -15.88 17.21 6.71
C LEU A 2 -15.23 17.24 5.32
N VAL A 3 -14.04 16.67 5.20
CA VAL A 3 -13.38 16.46 3.92
C VAL A 3 -13.66 15.05 3.45
N VAL A 4 -14.19 14.92 2.25
CA VAL A 4 -14.37 13.65 1.57
C VAL A 4 -13.28 13.53 0.51
N ALA A 5 -12.25 12.72 0.78
CA ALA A 5 -11.15 12.50 -0.14
C ALA A 5 -11.42 11.27 -1.01
N ILE A 6 -11.15 11.38 -2.29
CA ILE A 6 -11.34 10.31 -3.25
C ILE A 6 -10.09 10.17 -4.10
N MET A 7 -9.65 8.96 -4.26
CA MET A 7 -8.48 8.58 -5.00
C MET A 7 -8.87 7.79 -6.25
N LEU A 8 -8.42 8.22 -7.43
CA LEU A 8 -8.69 7.51 -8.67
C LEU A 8 -7.48 6.67 -9.06
N LYS A 9 -7.68 5.37 -9.19
CA LYS A 9 -6.65 4.42 -9.64
C LYS A 9 -6.41 4.54 -11.14
N GLY A 10 -5.26 5.08 -11.52
CA GLY A 10 -4.73 5.03 -12.88
C GLY A 10 -3.62 3.98 -12.98
N HIS A 11 -3.82 2.89 -13.73
CA HIS A 11 -2.77 1.92 -13.98
C HIS A 11 -2.17 2.15 -15.36
N PHE A 12 -0.89 2.51 -15.39
CA PHE A 12 -0.04 2.35 -16.57
C PHE A 12 0.68 1.01 -16.46
N THR A 13 0.36 0.06 -17.34
CA THR A 13 1.14 -1.18 -17.47
C THR A 13 2.12 -1.02 -18.63
N SER A 14 3.39 -1.20 -18.35
CA SER A 14 4.49 -1.19 -19.33
C SER A 14 4.61 -2.48 -20.18
N SER A 15 3.69 -3.42 -20.03
CA SER A 15 3.70 -4.67 -20.81
C SER A 15 2.32 -4.99 -21.36
N GLY A 16 2.26 -5.12 -22.66
CA GLY A 16 1.09 -5.27 -23.49
C GLY A 16 0.05 -6.34 -23.10
N HIS A 17 -1.17 -6.07 -23.53
CA HIS A 17 -2.33 -6.97 -23.63
C HIS A 17 -2.93 -7.47 -22.32
N PHE A 18 -3.57 -6.60 -21.55
CA PHE A 18 -4.62 -7.03 -20.61
C PHE A 18 -5.99 -6.96 -21.29
N ILE A 19 -6.68 -8.09 -21.34
CA ILE A 19 -8.12 -8.12 -21.66
C ILE A 19 -8.82 -7.45 -20.46
N VAL A 20 -9.14 -6.17 -20.57
CA VAL A 20 -9.98 -5.50 -19.58
C VAL A 20 -11.41 -5.93 -19.87
N LEU A 21 -11.94 -6.83 -19.08
CA LEU A 21 -13.38 -7.12 -19.08
C LEU A 21 -14.10 -5.82 -18.71
N ARG A 22 -14.95 -5.34 -19.62
CA ARG A 22 -15.80 -4.16 -19.42
C ARG A 22 -17.24 -4.56 -19.61
N GLY A 23 -18.12 -4.05 -18.75
CA GLY A 23 -19.55 -4.25 -18.93
C GLY A 23 -20.28 -4.59 -17.64
N VAL A 24 -21.56 -4.91 -17.79
CA VAL A 24 -22.41 -5.37 -16.70
C VAL A 24 -22.69 -6.84 -16.91
N LYS A 25 -22.38 -7.66 -15.91
CA LYS A 25 -22.65 -9.11 -15.92
C LYS A 25 -23.11 -9.53 -14.51
N ASP A 26 -24.19 -10.30 -14.45
CA ASP A 26 -24.76 -10.86 -13.22
C ASP A 26 -24.97 -9.78 -12.12
N GLY A 27 -25.45 -8.59 -12.51
CA GLY A 27 -25.65 -7.44 -11.60
C GLY A 27 -24.37 -6.76 -11.12
N LYS A 28 -23.21 -7.09 -11.69
CA LYS A 28 -21.91 -6.52 -11.33
C LYS A 28 -21.34 -5.70 -12.48
N ILE A 29 -20.78 -4.54 -12.16
CA ILE A 29 -20.02 -3.72 -13.10
C ILE A 29 -18.58 -4.21 -13.11
N LEU A 30 -18.11 -4.67 -14.29
CA LEU A 30 -16.76 -5.17 -14.49
C LEU A 30 -15.89 -4.09 -15.14
N GLY A 31 -14.71 -3.84 -14.56
CA GLY A 31 -13.74 -2.90 -15.13
C GLY A 31 -12.68 -2.47 -14.12
N ARG A 32 -11.57 -1.94 -14.62
CA ARG A 32 -10.52 -1.36 -13.78
C ARG A 32 -11.08 -0.15 -13.02
N GLY A 33 -10.82 -0.08 -11.69
CA GLY A 33 -11.25 1.02 -10.84
C GLY A 33 -12.72 0.98 -10.43
N THR A 34 -13.52 -0.04 -10.83
CA THR A 34 -14.94 -0.12 -10.45
C THR A 34 -15.12 -0.39 -8.97
N SER A 35 -14.32 -1.26 -8.38
CA SER A 35 -14.32 -1.54 -6.94
C SER A 35 -13.45 -0.52 -6.21
N ASP A 36 -12.24 -0.30 -6.70
CA ASP A 36 -11.22 0.54 -6.10
C ASP A 36 -10.88 1.70 -7.07
N MET A 37 -11.45 2.96 -6.81
CA MET A 37 -12.57 3.08 -5.85
C MET A 37 -13.72 3.93 -6.43
N LYS A 38 -13.98 3.80 -7.77
CA LYS A 38 -15.07 4.56 -8.42
C LYS A 38 -16.45 4.20 -7.89
N GLY A 39 -16.62 2.96 -7.38
CA GLY A 39 -17.86 2.57 -6.70
C GLY A 39 -18.11 3.41 -5.46
N GLY A 40 -17.11 3.53 -4.58
CA GLY A 40 -17.18 4.39 -3.40
C GLY A 40 -17.36 5.86 -3.75
N LEU A 41 -16.64 6.37 -4.76
CA LEU A 41 -16.82 7.72 -5.29
C LEU A 41 -18.28 7.99 -5.70
N THR A 42 -18.88 7.06 -6.42
CA THR A 42 -20.27 7.20 -6.87
C THR A 42 -21.21 7.28 -5.66
N GLY A 43 -20.98 6.46 -4.64
CA GLY A 43 -21.74 6.51 -3.39
C GLY A 43 -21.66 7.85 -2.68
N LEU A 44 -20.46 8.43 -2.58
CA LEU A 44 -20.25 9.75 -1.97
C LEU A 44 -20.89 10.87 -2.76
N LEU A 45 -20.74 10.88 -4.09
CA LEU A 45 -21.40 11.85 -4.98
C LEU A 45 -22.92 11.79 -4.86
N PHE A 46 -23.47 10.57 -4.80
CA PHE A 46 -24.91 10.37 -4.62
C PHE A 46 -25.38 10.87 -3.25
N ALA A 47 -24.64 10.59 -2.19
CA ALA A 47 -24.97 11.07 -0.84
C ALA A 47 -24.95 12.61 -0.77
N MET A 48 -23.94 13.26 -1.38
CA MET A 48 -23.90 14.72 -1.43
C MET A 48 -25.05 15.29 -2.24
N GLY A 49 -25.40 14.66 -3.38
CA GLY A 49 -26.58 15.04 -4.16
C GLY A 49 -27.86 14.97 -3.35
N LEU A 50 -28.05 13.89 -2.58
CA LEU A 50 -29.23 13.75 -1.69
C LEU A 50 -29.30 14.86 -0.63
N LEU A 51 -28.17 15.26 -0.05
CA LEU A 51 -28.13 16.36 0.92
C LEU A 51 -28.57 17.68 0.26
N ALA A 52 -28.07 17.95 -0.94
CA ALA A 52 -28.42 19.15 -1.69
C ALA A 52 -29.88 19.16 -2.16
N ASP A 53 -30.35 18.07 -2.77
CA ASP A 53 -31.70 17.97 -3.33
C ASP A 53 -32.80 18.06 -2.25
N ASN A 54 -32.48 17.62 -1.04
CA ASN A 54 -33.41 17.70 0.09
C ASN A 54 -33.23 18.98 0.94
N ASN A 55 -32.37 19.90 0.51
CA ASN A 55 -32.08 21.15 1.23
C ASN A 55 -31.74 20.89 2.70
N ILE A 56 -30.93 19.87 2.99
CA ILE A 56 -30.52 19.56 4.36
C ILE A 56 -29.61 20.68 4.87
N ASP A 57 -30.03 21.34 5.91
CA ASP A 57 -29.24 22.37 6.57
C ASP A 57 -28.14 21.72 7.40
N LEU A 58 -26.91 21.94 7.02
CA LEU A 58 -25.73 21.35 7.67
C LEU A 58 -25.14 22.34 8.67
N ASN A 59 -24.93 21.89 9.90
CA ASN A 59 -24.15 22.65 10.86
C ASN A 59 -22.64 22.55 10.58
N GLY A 60 -22.24 22.93 9.34
CA GLY A 60 -20.89 22.85 8.87
C GLY A 60 -20.78 22.79 7.35
N GLU A 61 -19.63 22.33 6.88
CA GLU A 61 -19.29 22.24 5.45
C GLU A 61 -18.86 20.83 5.10
N VAL A 62 -19.32 20.29 3.99
CA VAL A 62 -18.84 19.07 3.37
C VAL A 62 -18.08 19.43 2.09
N LEU A 63 -16.81 19.05 2.03
CA LEU A 63 -15.95 19.29 0.87
C LEU A 63 -15.58 17.97 0.23
N LEU A 64 -15.87 17.81 -1.05
CA LEU A 64 -15.43 16.67 -1.85
C LEU A 64 -14.13 17.01 -2.56
N THR A 65 -13.12 16.17 -2.36
CA THR A 65 -11.86 16.22 -3.13
C THR A 65 -11.65 14.93 -3.91
N VAL A 66 -11.25 15.06 -5.17
CA VAL A 66 -10.98 13.91 -6.05
C VAL A 66 -9.56 14.05 -6.60
N VAL A 67 -8.71 13.05 -6.35
CA VAL A 67 -7.32 13.05 -6.79
C VAL A 67 -7.02 11.79 -7.62
N PRO A 68 -6.17 11.89 -8.67
CA PRO A 68 -5.96 10.82 -9.63
C PRO A 68 -4.72 9.93 -9.33
N ASP A 69 -3.88 10.28 -8.34
CA ASP A 69 -2.52 9.78 -8.20
C ASP A 69 -2.26 9.04 -6.87
N GLU A 70 -3.28 8.47 -6.24
CA GLU A 70 -3.14 7.72 -4.99
C GLU A 70 -2.13 6.57 -5.14
N GLU A 71 -2.25 5.77 -6.17
CA GLU A 71 -1.39 4.62 -6.44
C GLU A 71 0.07 5.00 -6.78
N ALA A 72 0.30 6.29 -7.01
CA ALA A 72 1.62 6.88 -7.21
C ALA A 72 2.08 7.69 -5.99
N PHE A 73 1.59 7.33 -4.80
CA PHE A 73 1.89 7.99 -3.51
C PHE A 73 1.37 9.43 -3.37
N GLY A 74 0.39 9.83 -4.19
CA GLY A 74 -0.38 11.06 -4.05
C GLY A 74 0.41 12.38 -4.08
N GLN A 75 1.58 12.40 -4.71
CA GLN A 75 2.51 13.56 -4.64
C GLN A 75 1.88 14.85 -5.20
N GLY A 76 1.18 14.77 -6.33
CA GLY A 76 0.51 15.91 -6.96
C GLY A 76 -0.95 16.09 -6.53
N GLY A 77 -1.51 15.09 -5.88
CA GLY A 77 -2.88 15.05 -5.38
C GLY A 77 -2.99 15.32 -3.89
N THR A 78 -3.22 14.28 -3.11
CA THR A 78 -3.55 14.38 -1.67
C THR A 78 -2.45 15.08 -0.88
N LYS A 79 -1.18 14.77 -1.15
CA LYS A 79 -0.05 15.39 -0.46
C LYS A 79 0.01 16.89 -0.74
N TRP A 80 -0.09 17.27 -2.01
CA TRP A 80 -0.08 18.69 -2.38
C TRP A 80 -1.26 19.46 -1.78
N LEU A 81 -2.47 18.88 -1.80
CA LEU A 81 -3.66 19.50 -1.20
C LEU A 81 -3.47 19.75 0.32
N GLY A 82 -2.88 18.80 1.03
CA GLY A 82 -2.60 18.94 2.45
C GLY A 82 -1.48 19.95 2.74
N GLU A 83 -0.34 19.84 2.05
CA GLU A 83 0.82 20.72 2.26
C GLU A 83 0.55 22.17 1.84
N SER A 84 -0.24 22.39 0.79
CA SER A 84 -0.63 23.73 0.36
C SER A 84 -1.69 24.41 1.25
N GLY A 85 -2.28 23.67 2.18
CA GLY A 85 -3.38 24.17 3.01
C GLY A 85 -4.67 24.42 2.23
N THR A 86 -4.75 23.99 0.96
CA THR A 86 -5.94 24.16 0.12
C THR A 86 -7.14 23.39 0.68
N VAL A 87 -6.89 22.24 1.31
CA VAL A 87 -7.91 21.41 1.95
C VAL A 87 -7.60 21.22 3.41
N THR A 88 -8.51 21.66 4.26
CA THR A 88 -8.47 21.44 5.71
C THR A 88 -9.83 21.02 6.21
N GLY A 89 -9.89 20.22 7.26
CA GLY A 89 -11.15 19.78 7.85
C GLY A 89 -10.96 19.14 9.21
N ASP A 90 -12.04 18.97 9.94
CA ASP A 90 -12.06 18.37 11.29
C ASP A 90 -12.15 16.84 11.21
N ALA A 91 -12.67 16.32 10.09
CA ALA A 91 -12.77 14.89 9.81
C ALA A 91 -12.60 14.61 8.31
N CYS A 92 -12.18 13.41 7.98
CA CYS A 92 -12.03 12.91 6.61
C CYS A 92 -12.76 11.58 6.46
N LEU A 93 -13.56 11.46 5.39
CA LEU A 93 -14.20 10.22 4.98
C LEU A 93 -13.62 9.79 3.63
N ILE A 94 -13.07 8.59 3.57
CA ILE A 94 -12.46 8.01 2.36
C ILE A 94 -13.27 6.77 1.98
N ALA A 95 -13.71 6.70 0.72
CA ALA A 95 -14.56 5.61 0.24
C ALA A 95 -13.77 4.43 -0.34
N GLU A 96 -12.65 4.07 0.31
CA GLU A 96 -11.88 2.86 -0.02
C GLU A 96 -12.70 1.59 0.23
N PRO A 97 -12.51 0.55 -0.59
CA PRO A 97 -13.29 -0.69 -0.48
C PRO A 97 -12.82 -1.56 0.69
N THR A 98 -13.15 -1.18 1.91
CA THR A 98 -12.79 -1.89 3.15
C THR A 98 -13.71 -3.07 3.46
N GLY A 99 -14.92 -3.08 2.91
CA GLY A 99 -15.96 -4.09 3.13
C GLY A 99 -17.31 -3.49 3.52
N TYR A 100 -18.38 -4.31 3.46
CA TYR A 100 -19.76 -3.82 3.67
C TYR A 100 -20.08 -3.45 5.12
N TYR A 101 -19.36 -4.03 6.10
CA TYR A 101 -19.73 -3.96 7.52
C TYR A 101 -18.61 -3.47 8.42
N ASN A 102 -17.53 -3.00 7.84
CA ASN A 102 -16.38 -2.49 8.59
C ASN A 102 -15.94 -1.12 8.07
N CYS A 103 -15.43 -0.34 8.99
CA CYS A 103 -14.80 0.93 8.73
C CYS A 103 -13.33 0.83 9.13
N GLU A 104 -12.44 1.21 8.25
CA GLU A 104 -11.01 1.32 8.54
C GLU A 104 -10.73 2.68 9.17
N ILE A 105 -10.08 2.67 10.33
CA ILE A 105 -9.79 3.90 11.08
C ILE A 105 -8.29 4.14 11.26
N GLY A 106 -7.47 3.29 10.66
CA GLY A 106 -6.02 3.41 10.67
C GLY A 106 -5.36 2.37 9.77
N GLN A 107 -4.12 2.63 9.42
CA GLN A 107 -3.30 1.77 8.57
C GLN A 107 -1.90 1.63 9.16
N LYS A 108 -1.21 0.55 8.80
CA LYS A 108 0.23 0.43 9.05
C LYS A 108 0.98 1.36 8.11
N GLY A 109 2.05 1.96 8.63
CA GLY A 109 2.97 2.71 7.78
C GLY A 109 3.74 1.78 6.85
N THR A 110 4.15 2.30 5.70
CA THR A 110 5.04 1.62 4.75
C THR A 110 6.47 2.11 4.90
N CYS A 111 7.45 1.22 4.70
CA CYS A 111 8.86 1.55 4.77
C CYS A 111 9.65 0.75 3.73
N SER A 112 9.65 1.25 2.51
CA SER A 112 10.41 0.63 1.43
C SER A 112 11.90 0.94 1.54
N ILE A 113 12.74 -0.09 1.60
CA ILE A 113 14.18 0.02 1.75
C ILE A 113 14.88 -0.59 0.53
N LYS A 114 15.78 0.18 -0.07
CA LYS A 114 16.71 -0.32 -1.09
C LYS A 114 18.04 -0.65 -0.41
N LEU A 115 18.51 -1.89 -0.59
CA LEU A 115 19.80 -2.38 -0.15
C LEU A 115 20.73 -2.41 -1.35
N MET A 116 21.95 -1.90 -1.17
CA MET A 116 23.00 -1.94 -2.18
C MET A 116 24.25 -2.53 -1.55
N ALA A 117 24.82 -3.55 -2.18
CA ALA A 117 26.05 -4.18 -1.77
C ALA A 117 27.13 -3.97 -2.83
N HIS A 118 28.30 -3.56 -2.38
CA HIS A 118 29.49 -3.40 -3.22
C HIS A 118 30.55 -4.41 -2.82
N GLY A 119 31.23 -4.94 -3.82
CA GLY A 119 32.30 -5.94 -3.67
C GLY A 119 33.52 -5.59 -4.53
N ALA A 120 34.39 -6.57 -4.70
CA ALA A 120 35.54 -6.48 -5.55
C ALA A 120 35.51 -7.62 -6.60
N PRO A 121 35.56 -7.32 -7.90
CA PRO A 121 35.47 -8.33 -8.93
C PRO A 121 36.73 -9.19 -9.00
N ALA A 122 36.56 -10.46 -9.37
CA ALA A 122 37.65 -11.41 -9.66
C ALA A 122 37.11 -12.50 -10.59
N HIS A 123 38.00 -13.32 -11.12
CA HIS A 123 37.59 -14.52 -11.84
C HIS A 123 37.00 -15.55 -10.85
N GLY A 124 35.86 -16.14 -11.19
CA GLY A 124 35.13 -17.05 -10.30
C GLY A 124 35.93 -18.26 -9.80
N SER A 125 36.90 -18.74 -10.58
CA SER A 125 37.79 -19.84 -10.17
C SER A 125 38.74 -19.49 -9.00
N LEU A 126 38.86 -18.20 -8.66
CA LEU A 126 39.69 -17.70 -7.56
C LEU A 126 38.86 -17.48 -6.27
N ALA A 127 37.56 -17.54 -6.36
CA ALA A 127 36.67 -17.40 -5.23
C ALA A 127 36.75 -18.64 -4.29
N PRO A 128 36.60 -18.47 -2.98
CA PRO A 128 36.36 -17.23 -2.25
C PRO A 128 37.61 -16.50 -1.78
N PHE A 129 38.81 -16.95 -2.22
CA PHE A 129 40.07 -16.43 -1.69
C PHE A 129 40.47 -15.08 -2.27
N ILE A 130 40.04 -14.79 -3.51
CA ILE A 130 40.29 -13.52 -4.21
C ILE A 130 38.95 -12.98 -4.71
N GLY A 131 38.77 -11.66 -4.55
CA GLY A 131 37.50 -10.96 -4.80
C GLY A 131 36.65 -10.85 -3.56
N ASP A 132 35.62 -10.05 -3.68
CA ASP A 132 34.63 -9.82 -2.58
C ASP A 132 33.23 -9.80 -3.18
N ASN A 133 32.45 -10.82 -2.87
CA ASN A 133 31.20 -11.11 -3.56
C ASN A 133 30.05 -10.27 -3.02
N ALA A 134 29.59 -9.29 -3.80
CA ALA A 134 28.47 -8.41 -3.45
C ALA A 134 27.14 -9.16 -3.25
N ILE A 135 26.89 -10.24 -4.01
CA ILE A 135 25.68 -11.06 -3.83
C ILE A 135 25.71 -11.75 -2.47
N CYS A 136 26.86 -12.32 -2.07
CA CYS A 136 26.99 -12.96 -0.76
C CYS A 136 26.76 -11.96 0.39
N LYS A 137 27.28 -10.74 0.27
CA LYS A 137 27.00 -9.66 1.24
C LYS A 137 25.53 -9.33 1.34
N LEU A 138 24.87 -9.14 0.19
CA LEU A 138 23.44 -8.84 0.14
C LEU A 138 22.61 -9.97 0.78
N LEU A 139 22.89 -11.22 0.44
CA LEU A 139 22.23 -12.39 0.99
C LEU A 139 22.41 -12.49 2.53
N ALA A 140 23.59 -12.14 3.04
CA ALA A 140 23.85 -12.14 4.48
C ALA A 140 22.97 -11.16 5.25
N VAL A 141 22.61 -10.02 4.64
CA VAL A 141 21.67 -9.04 5.17
C VAL A 141 20.24 -9.55 5.00
N LEU A 142 19.86 -9.97 3.80
CA LEU A 142 18.50 -10.42 3.49
C LEU A 142 18.07 -11.62 4.36
N ASN A 143 18.98 -12.52 4.69
CA ASN A 143 18.70 -13.65 5.60
C ASN A 143 18.36 -13.23 7.04
N LYS A 144 18.60 -11.97 7.40
CA LYS A 144 18.29 -11.43 8.73
C LYS A 144 17.03 -10.57 8.77
N VAL A 145 16.45 -10.19 7.62
CA VAL A 145 15.29 -9.27 7.61
C VAL A 145 14.05 -9.86 8.29
N ASP A 146 13.95 -11.18 8.40
CA ASP A 146 12.83 -11.83 9.11
C ASP A 146 12.74 -11.43 10.57
N CYS A 147 13.87 -11.01 11.21
CA CYS A 147 13.84 -10.54 12.60
C CYS A 147 12.99 -9.25 12.79
N ILE A 148 12.70 -8.53 11.72
CA ILE A 148 11.81 -7.36 11.77
C ILE A 148 10.38 -7.77 12.15
N ARG A 149 9.97 -8.99 11.82
CA ARG A 149 8.66 -9.55 12.22
C ARG A 149 8.52 -9.74 13.73
N ASP A 150 9.64 -9.85 14.43
CA ASP A 150 9.65 -10.02 15.90
C ASP A 150 9.50 -8.69 16.64
N ILE A 151 9.55 -7.57 15.91
CA ILE A 151 9.33 -6.24 16.49
C ILE A 151 7.87 -6.13 16.93
N VAL A 152 7.67 -5.96 18.23
CA VAL A 152 6.36 -5.69 18.80
C VAL A 152 6.09 -4.20 18.73
N PRO A 153 5.04 -3.76 18.02
CA PRO A 153 4.71 -2.33 17.94
C PRO A 153 4.26 -1.83 19.31
N VAL A 154 4.73 -0.64 19.68
CA VAL A 154 4.25 0.08 20.87
C VAL A 154 2.95 0.78 20.49
N MET A 155 1.89 0.53 21.25
CA MET A 155 0.55 1.09 21.03
C MET A 155 0.03 1.70 22.31
N ASP A 156 -0.76 2.78 22.20
CA ASP A 156 -1.59 3.24 23.31
C ASP A 156 -2.78 2.29 23.55
N ASP A 157 -3.47 2.47 24.66
CA ASP A 157 -4.58 1.59 25.08
C ASP A 157 -5.75 1.60 24.08
N GLU A 158 -6.03 2.74 23.44
CA GLU A 158 -7.11 2.86 22.46
C GLU A 158 -6.75 2.10 21.20
N THR A 159 -5.56 2.31 20.66
CA THR A 159 -5.04 1.57 19.50
C THR A 159 -4.99 0.07 19.77
N ALA A 160 -4.52 -0.35 20.94
CA ALA A 160 -4.48 -1.76 21.32
C ALA A 160 -5.88 -2.40 21.35
N ARG A 161 -6.88 -1.67 21.87
CA ARG A 161 -8.29 -2.11 21.91
C ARG A 161 -8.86 -2.27 20.48
N VAL A 162 -8.64 -1.28 19.61
CA VAL A 162 -9.09 -1.32 18.21
C VAL A 162 -8.43 -2.47 17.46
N MET A 163 -7.13 -2.67 17.66
CA MET A 163 -6.38 -3.76 17.04
C MET A 163 -6.89 -5.14 17.50
N ALA A 164 -7.28 -5.27 18.78
CA ALA A 164 -7.89 -6.50 19.28
C ALA A 164 -9.24 -6.80 18.59
N GLN A 165 -10.10 -5.80 18.44
CA GLN A 165 -11.36 -5.92 17.70
C GLN A 165 -11.14 -6.26 16.22
N SER A 166 -10.17 -5.59 15.57
CA SER A 166 -9.81 -5.84 14.18
C SER A 166 -9.34 -7.26 13.94
N ARG A 167 -8.57 -7.84 14.89
CA ARG A 167 -8.15 -9.25 14.81
C ARG A 167 -9.32 -10.22 14.84
N GLU A 168 -10.28 -10.00 15.73
CA GLU A 168 -11.48 -10.85 15.79
C GLU A 168 -12.32 -10.71 14.51
N LEU A 169 -12.44 -9.50 13.97
CA LEU A 169 -13.10 -9.27 12.70
C LEU A 169 -12.37 -9.97 11.53
N ALA A 170 -11.04 -9.84 11.46
CA ALA A 170 -10.22 -10.47 10.43
C ALA A 170 -10.34 -12.01 10.43
N LYS A 171 -10.37 -12.65 11.61
CA LYS A 171 -10.62 -14.10 11.72
C LYS A 171 -11.96 -14.52 11.10
N ARG A 172 -12.97 -13.67 11.20
CA ARG A 172 -14.32 -13.95 10.68
C ARG A 172 -14.47 -13.68 9.20
N LEU A 173 -13.82 -12.63 8.69
CA LEU A 173 -14.01 -12.16 7.31
C LEU A 173 -12.95 -12.72 6.35
N ILE A 174 -11.71 -12.87 6.82
CA ILE A 174 -10.60 -13.31 5.97
C ILE A 174 -10.40 -14.80 6.17
N LYS A 175 -10.72 -15.59 5.16
CA LYS A 175 -10.60 -17.06 5.19
C LYS A 175 -9.15 -17.56 5.05
N ALA A 176 -8.18 -16.70 4.77
CA ALA A 176 -6.78 -17.08 4.66
C ALA A 176 -6.20 -17.39 6.04
N HIS A 177 -5.63 -18.59 6.19
CA HIS A 177 -4.99 -18.99 7.46
C HIS A 177 -3.86 -18.03 7.85
N GLY A 178 -3.90 -17.52 9.06
CA GLY A 178 -2.88 -16.61 9.58
C GLY A 178 -3.02 -15.15 9.19
N ALA A 179 -4.05 -14.75 8.40
CA ALA A 179 -4.22 -13.37 7.98
C ALA A 179 -4.31 -12.37 9.14
N GLN A 180 -4.86 -12.77 10.29
CA GLN A 180 -4.91 -11.93 11.50
C GLN A 180 -3.53 -11.60 12.08
N GLN A 181 -2.48 -12.36 11.74
CA GLN A 181 -1.10 -12.09 12.19
C GLN A 181 -0.54 -10.81 11.57
N VAL A 182 -1.03 -10.44 10.38
CA VAL A 182 -0.65 -9.18 9.72
C VAL A 182 -0.91 -7.96 10.61
N LEU A 183 -1.93 -8.03 11.47
CA LEU A 183 -2.29 -6.95 12.38
C LEU A 183 -1.37 -6.87 13.62
N ASN A 184 -0.61 -7.91 13.92
CA ASN A 184 0.20 -7.99 15.15
C ASN A 184 1.68 -7.72 14.95
N HIS A 185 2.15 -7.84 13.72
CA HIS A 185 3.58 -7.86 13.41
C HIS A 185 3.91 -6.86 12.31
N CYS A 186 5.16 -6.41 12.28
CA CYS A 186 5.70 -5.83 11.07
C CYS A 186 5.66 -6.89 9.96
N THR A 187 5.22 -6.48 8.78
CA THR A 187 5.29 -7.33 7.58
C THR A 187 6.58 -7.02 6.84
N VAL A 188 7.22 -8.03 6.31
CA VAL A 188 8.44 -7.89 5.53
C VAL A 188 8.34 -8.73 4.28
N ASN A 189 8.59 -8.10 3.15
CA ASN A 189 8.62 -8.76 1.85
C ASN A 189 9.93 -8.41 1.13
N ILE A 190 10.71 -9.43 0.76
CA ILE A 190 11.85 -9.25 -0.16
C ILE A 190 11.27 -9.25 -1.57
N GLY A 191 10.96 -8.05 -2.08
CA GLY A 191 10.23 -7.89 -3.34
C GLY A 191 11.13 -7.98 -4.58
N LYS A 192 12.42 -7.68 -4.44
CA LYS A 192 13.36 -7.67 -5.57
C LYS A 192 14.78 -8.00 -5.13
N ILE A 193 15.51 -8.74 -5.97
CA ILE A 193 16.93 -8.97 -5.85
C ILE A 193 17.55 -9.02 -7.24
N SER A 194 18.72 -8.41 -7.41
CA SER A 194 19.51 -8.48 -8.64
C SER A 194 20.99 -8.30 -8.35
N GLY A 195 21.86 -8.84 -9.21
CA GLY A 195 23.30 -8.68 -9.08
C GLY A 195 24.10 -9.60 -9.99
N GLY A 196 25.38 -9.28 -10.17
CA GLY A 196 26.28 -10.02 -11.02
C GLY A 196 26.09 -9.73 -12.53
N THR A 197 27.07 -10.14 -13.32
CA THR A 197 27.10 -9.96 -14.78
C THR A 197 27.30 -11.27 -15.53
N LYS A 198 28.11 -12.17 -14.99
CA LYS A 198 28.41 -13.49 -15.56
C LYS A 198 28.68 -14.48 -14.43
N GLU A 199 28.35 -15.75 -14.66
CA GLU A 199 28.48 -16.83 -13.68
C GLU A 199 29.95 -17.11 -13.27
N ASN A 200 30.92 -16.80 -14.13
CA ASN A 200 32.34 -17.02 -13.89
C ASN A 200 33.10 -15.76 -13.38
N MET A 201 32.35 -14.78 -12.90
CA MET A 201 32.87 -13.54 -12.32
C MET A 201 32.37 -13.36 -10.88
N VAL A 202 33.24 -12.95 -9.97
CA VAL A 202 32.84 -12.50 -8.63
C VAL A 202 32.08 -11.17 -8.78
N PRO A 203 30.81 -11.07 -8.34
CA PRO A 203 30.01 -9.85 -8.50
C PRO A 203 30.55 -8.68 -7.68
N GLU A 204 30.75 -7.54 -8.33
CA GLU A 204 31.13 -6.28 -7.68
C GLU A 204 29.93 -5.47 -7.16
N TYR A 205 28.73 -5.78 -7.65
CA TYR A 205 27.51 -5.09 -7.27
C TYR A 205 26.32 -6.05 -7.18
N ALA A 206 25.48 -5.81 -6.17
CA ALA A 206 24.18 -6.43 -6.02
C ALA A 206 23.21 -5.45 -5.33
N GLU A 207 21.92 -5.56 -5.64
CA GLU A 207 20.87 -4.77 -5.00
C GLU A 207 19.65 -5.61 -4.67
N GLY A 208 18.94 -5.19 -3.64
CA GLY A 208 17.65 -5.75 -3.23
C GLY A 208 16.70 -4.65 -2.77
N ALA A 209 15.42 -4.93 -2.83
CA ALA A 209 14.39 -4.07 -2.27
C ALA A 209 13.49 -4.88 -1.34
N ILE A 210 13.23 -4.32 -0.17
CA ILE A 210 12.34 -4.85 0.85
C ILE A 210 11.27 -3.81 1.19
N ASP A 211 10.08 -4.31 1.51
CA ASP A 211 8.91 -3.53 1.90
C ASP A 211 8.31 -4.11 3.18
#